data_cb4de86baf465b8de031aa8707f4d715
#
_entry.id   cb4de86baf465b8de031aa8707f4d715
#
_cell.length_a   1.000
_cell.length_b   1.000
_cell.length_c   1.000
_cell.angle_alpha   90.00
_cell.angle_beta   90.00
_cell.angle_gamma   90.00
#
_symmetry.space_group_name_H-M   'P 1'
#
loop_
_entity.id
_entity.type
_entity.pdbx_description
1 polymer ?
#
loop_
_entity_poly.entity_id
_entity_poly.type
_entity_poly.pdbx_seq_one_letter_code
_entity_poly.pdbx_strand_id
1 'polypeptide(L)'
;MFSKLDDHTYIFDSKINLQDFYRSINLKDSSTFDEISTEIETLGGLLIEKTKKIPRVGEIIYHNDYKFIIEIVDKKRIKQVKLILPK
;
A
#
# COMPACT_ATOMS: atom_id res chain seq x y z
N MET A 1 3.96 6.99 10.73
CA MET A 1 4.47 6.32 9.54
C MET A 1 3.63 6.60 8.31
N PHE A 2 2.79 7.60 8.39
CA PHE A 2 2.04 8.03 7.21
C PHE A 2 1.70 9.50 7.31
N SER A 3 1.39 10.11 6.15
CA SER A 3 0.91 11.47 6.06
C SER A 3 -0.37 11.49 5.25
N LYS A 4 -1.35 12.23 5.72
CA LYS A 4 -2.61 12.40 5.00
C LYS A 4 -2.53 13.74 4.26
N LEU A 5 -2.55 13.69 2.92
CA LEU A 5 -2.44 14.90 2.08
C LEU A 5 -3.80 15.56 1.89
N ASP A 6 -4.85 14.76 1.73
CA ASP A 6 -6.23 15.24 1.66
C ASP A 6 -7.15 14.06 2.02
N ASP A 7 -8.46 14.23 1.88
CA ASP A 7 -9.42 13.21 2.31
C ASP A 7 -9.27 11.88 1.58
N HIS A 8 -8.59 11.85 0.44
CA HIS A 8 -8.46 10.65 -0.37
C HIS A 8 -7.02 10.25 -0.63
N THR A 9 -6.04 11.04 -0.20
CA THR A 9 -4.65 10.81 -0.57
C THR A 9 -3.76 10.71 0.67
N TYR A 10 -3.03 9.61 0.75
CA TYR A 10 -2.11 9.33 1.86
C TYR A 10 -0.74 8.96 1.32
N ILE A 11 0.30 9.27 2.11
CA ILE A 11 1.66 8.77 1.86
C ILE A 11 1.98 7.82 2.99
N PHE A 12 2.39 6.60 2.66
CA PHE A 12 2.75 5.58 3.65
C PHE A 12 4.20 5.17 3.54
N ASP A 13 4.83 4.93 4.69
CA ASP A 13 6.07 4.18 4.75
C ASP A 13 5.71 2.71 4.47
N SER A 14 6.46 2.06 3.59
CA SER A 14 6.18 0.68 3.21
C SER A 14 6.31 -0.31 4.36
N LYS A 15 7.01 0.08 5.42
CA LYS A 15 7.18 -0.76 6.60
C LYS A 15 5.98 -0.75 7.54
N ILE A 16 4.99 0.10 7.29
CA ILE A 16 3.78 0.10 8.11
C ILE A 16 3.15 -1.29 8.07
N ASN A 17 2.75 -1.82 9.23
CA ASN A 17 2.10 -3.11 9.23
C ASN A 17 0.65 -2.97 8.72
N LEU A 18 0.10 -4.07 8.22
CA LEU A 18 -1.20 -4.02 7.57
C LEU A 18 -2.33 -3.63 8.51
N GLN A 19 -2.23 -4.00 9.79
CA GLN A 19 -3.27 -3.61 10.75
C GLN A 19 -3.29 -2.10 10.94
N ASP A 20 -2.14 -1.48 11.07
CA ASP A 20 -2.03 -0.02 11.18
C ASP A 20 -2.45 0.66 9.87
N PHE A 21 -2.10 0.05 8.73
CA PHE A 21 -2.50 0.56 7.43
C PHE A 21 -4.03 0.59 7.31
N TYR A 22 -4.70 -0.50 7.63
CA TYR A 22 -6.15 -0.58 7.56
C TYR A 22 -6.81 0.45 8.49
N ARG A 23 -6.27 0.58 9.69
CA ARG A 23 -6.77 1.55 10.67
C ARG A 23 -6.62 2.98 10.18
N SER A 24 -5.48 3.28 9.53
CA SER A 24 -5.18 4.63 9.05
C SER A 24 -6.17 5.13 8.02
N ILE A 25 -6.71 4.23 7.20
CA ILE A 25 -7.66 4.59 6.14
C ILE A 25 -9.10 4.26 6.54
N ASN A 26 -9.33 3.91 7.82
CA ASN A 26 -10.66 3.55 8.35
C ASN A 26 -11.29 2.39 7.58
N LEU A 27 -10.47 1.43 7.17
CA LEU A 27 -10.96 0.26 6.45
C LEU A 27 -11.69 -0.65 7.42
N LYS A 28 -13.00 -0.79 7.24
CA LYS A 28 -13.83 -1.60 8.13
C LYS A 28 -13.82 -3.07 7.76
N ASP A 29 -13.59 -3.37 6.50
CA ASP A 29 -13.57 -4.72 5.97
C ASP A 29 -12.25 -4.95 5.25
N SER A 30 -11.35 -5.69 5.89
CA SER A 30 -10.02 -5.95 5.33
C SER A 30 -10.03 -7.10 4.31
N SER A 31 -11.16 -7.75 4.08
CA SER A 31 -11.24 -8.87 3.13
C SER A 31 -10.78 -8.47 1.73
N THR A 32 -10.89 -7.19 1.37
CA THR A 32 -10.40 -6.66 0.12
C THR A 32 -8.91 -7.00 -0.09
N PHE A 33 -8.12 -7.02 0.98
CA PHE A 33 -6.68 -7.29 0.92
C PHE A 33 -6.30 -8.70 1.36
N ASP A 34 -7.21 -9.43 2.01
CA ASP A 34 -6.92 -10.76 2.55
C ASP A 34 -6.67 -11.80 1.46
N GLU A 35 -7.12 -11.55 0.24
CA GLU A 35 -6.95 -12.45 -0.88
C GLU A 35 -5.49 -12.65 -1.29
N ILE A 36 -4.61 -11.74 -0.89
CA ILE A 36 -3.24 -11.76 -1.37
C ILE A 36 -2.42 -12.80 -0.61
N SER A 37 -2.36 -12.71 0.69
CA SER A 37 -1.69 -13.70 1.52
C SER A 37 -1.88 -13.37 2.99
N THR A 38 -2.06 -14.40 3.82
CA THR A 38 -2.15 -14.22 5.28
C THR A 38 -0.78 -14.09 5.94
N GLU A 39 0.30 -14.38 5.19
CA GLU A 39 1.65 -14.31 5.73
C GLU A 39 2.29 -12.94 5.60
N ILE A 40 1.65 -12.03 4.88
CA ILE A 40 2.19 -10.71 4.64
C ILE A 40 1.86 -9.79 5.81
N GLU A 41 2.88 -9.11 6.31
CA GLU A 41 2.74 -8.26 7.48
C GLU A 41 2.77 -6.76 7.18
N THR A 42 3.39 -6.36 6.06
CA THR A 42 3.59 -4.95 5.74
C THR A 42 2.95 -4.55 4.42
N LEU A 43 2.71 -3.24 4.26
CA LEU A 43 2.16 -2.71 3.03
C LEU A 43 3.09 -2.95 1.85
N GLY A 44 4.40 -2.74 2.03
CA GLY A 44 5.37 -3.01 0.96
C GLY A 44 5.34 -4.46 0.53
N GLY A 45 5.28 -5.38 1.49
CA GLY A 45 5.19 -6.81 1.19
C GLY A 45 3.92 -7.16 0.42
N LEU A 46 2.81 -6.52 0.78
CA LEU A 46 1.54 -6.72 0.09
C LEU A 46 1.65 -6.34 -1.40
N LEU A 47 2.27 -5.20 -1.68
CA LEU A 47 2.38 -4.71 -3.05
C LEU A 47 3.33 -5.59 -3.89
N ILE A 48 4.43 -6.04 -3.29
CA ILE A 48 5.35 -6.95 -3.96
C ILE A 48 4.66 -8.29 -4.25
N GLU A 49 3.91 -8.81 -3.30
CA GLU A 49 3.17 -10.06 -3.51
C GLU A 49 2.14 -9.91 -4.62
N LYS A 50 1.47 -8.77 -4.68
CA LYS A 50 0.47 -8.52 -5.72
C LYS A 50 1.09 -8.46 -7.11
N THR A 51 2.24 -7.81 -7.24
CA THR A 51 2.89 -7.63 -8.55
C THR A 51 3.89 -8.72 -8.88
N LYS A 52 4.30 -9.51 -7.89
CA LYS A 52 5.32 -10.57 -8.01
C LYS A 52 6.68 -10.03 -8.45
N LYS A 53 6.92 -8.74 -8.24
CA LYS A 53 8.19 -8.09 -8.56
C LYS A 53 8.33 -6.84 -7.70
N ILE A 54 9.53 -6.25 -7.71
CA ILE A 54 9.75 -4.96 -7.08
C ILE A 54 9.38 -3.88 -8.10
N PRO A 55 8.33 -3.11 -7.85
CA PRO A 55 7.88 -2.10 -8.81
C PRO A 55 8.86 -0.93 -8.89
N ARG A 56 8.75 -0.16 -9.97
CA ARG A 56 9.59 1.01 -10.19
C ARG A 56 8.91 2.27 -9.62
N VAL A 57 9.72 3.29 -9.34
CA VAL A 57 9.21 4.61 -8.96
C VAL A 57 8.24 5.10 -10.04
N GLY A 58 7.08 5.58 -9.61
CA GLY A 58 6.05 6.05 -10.52
C GLY A 58 5.10 4.98 -11.02
N GLU A 59 5.42 3.71 -10.77
CA GLU A 59 4.53 2.63 -11.19
C GLU A 59 3.23 2.70 -10.40
N ILE A 60 2.12 2.41 -11.07
CA ILE A 60 0.79 2.46 -10.47
C ILE A 60 0.29 1.03 -10.32
N ILE A 61 -0.15 0.70 -9.10
CA ILE A 61 -0.70 -0.62 -8.79
C ILE A 61 -2.14 -0.42 -8.31
N TYR A 62 -3.07 -1.12 -8.96
CA TYR A 62 -4.47 -1.10 -8.54
C TYR A 62 -4.80 -2.36 -7.76
N HIS A 63 -5.53 -2.19 -6.68
CA HIS A 63 -6.15 -3.30 -5.97
C HIS A 63 -7.60 -2.90 -5.72
N ASN A 64 -8.51 -3.52 -6.47
CA ASN A 64 -9.88 -3.06 -6.55
C ASN A 64 -9.88 -1.57 -6.93
N ASP A 65 -10.54 -0.71 -6.16
CA ASP A 65 -10.59 0.72 -6.47
C ASP A 65 -9.47 1.51 -5.79
N TYR A 66 -8.58 0.83 -5.05
CA TYR A 66 -7.46 1.48 -4.39
C TYR A 66 -6.31 1.64 -5.37
N LYS A 67 -5.78 2.85 -5.46
CA LYS A 67 -4.68 3.16 -6.38
C LYS A 67 -3.42 3.43 -5.58
N PHE A 68 -2.39 2.63 -5.81
CA PHE A 68 -1.09 2.79 -5.16
C PHE A 68 -0.08 3.30 -6.18
N ILE A 69 0.61 4.39 -5.85
CA ILE A 69 1.66 4.95 -6.69
C ILE A 69 2.97 4.81 -5.93
N ILE A 70 3.96 4.19 -6.56
CA ILE A 70 5.26 3.94 -5.94
C ILE A 70 6.06 5.23 -5.97
N GLU A 71 6.42 5.74 -4.79
CA GLU A 71 7.11 7.03 -4.65
C GLU A 71 8.61 6.86 -4.50
N ILE A 72 9.05 5.93 -3.64
CA ILE A 72 10.46 5.72 -3.36
C ILE A 72 10.73 4.23 -3.32
N VAL A 73 11.77 3.80 -4.02
CA VAL A 73 12.21 2.40 -4.06
C VAL A 73 13.69 2.35 -3.76
N ASP A 74 14.09 1.42 -2.90
CA ASP A 74 15.48 1.07 -2.68
C ASP A 74 15.82 -0.18 -3.52
N LYS A 75 17.07 -0.61 -3.50
CA LYS A 75 17.56 -1.71 -4.35
C LYS A 75 16.71 -2.97 -4.34
N LYS A 76 16.11 -3.30 -3.20
CA LYS A 76 15.36 -4.56 -3.05
C LYS A 76 14.01 -4.38 -2.41
N ARG A 77 13.53 -3.15 -2.22
CA ARG A 77 12.26 -2.95 -1.53
C ARG A 77 11.63 -1.60 -1.86
N ILE A 78 10.33 -1.56 -1.71
CA ILE A 78 9.59 -0.30 -1.76
C ILE A 78 9.80 0.40 -0.42
N LYS A 79 10.06 1.71 -0.46
CA LYS A 79 10.22 2.49 0.76
C LYS A 79 9.01 3.37 1.07
N GLN A 80 8.41 3.96 0.05
CA GLN A 80 7.31 4.89 0.25
C GLN A 80 6.29 4.74 -0.86
N VAL A 81 5.02 4.79 -0.49
CA VAL A 81 3.91 4.59 -1.40
C VAL A 81 2.86 5.67 -1.17
N LYS A 82 2.29 6.16 -2.26
CA LYS A 82 1.15 7.06 -2.21
C LYS A 82 -0.13 6.25 -2.47
N LEU A 83 -1.10 6.40 -1.60
CA LEU A 83 -2.40 5.74 -1.78
C LEU A 83 -3.45 6.78 -2.10
N ILE A 84 -4.23 6.51 -3.14
CA ILE A 84 -5.40 7.30 -3.48
C ILE A 84 -6.62 6.42 -3.27
N LEU A 85 -7.48 6.83 -2.33
CA LEU A 85 -8.68 6.09 -1.99
C LEU A 85 -9.75 6.27 -3.06
N PRO A 86 -10.65 5.29 -3.24
CA PRO A 86 -11.81 5.47 -4.11
C PRO A 86 -12.73 6.53 -3.54
N LYS A 87 -13.38 7.25 -4.41
CA LYS A 87 -14.34 8.27 -4.02
C LYS A 87 -15.70 7.66 -3.67
#